data_25bbf7c6386c73ddba26bc7374e8dd21
#
_entry.id   25bbf7c6386c73ddba26bc7374e8dd21
#
_cell.length_a   1.000
_cell.length_b   1.000
_cell.length_c   1.000
_cell.angle_alpha   90.00
_cell.angle_beta   90.00
_cell.angle_gamma   90.00
#
_symmetry.space_group_name_H-M   'P 1'
#
loop_
_entity.id
_entity.type
_entity.pdbx_description
1 polymer ?
#
loop_
_entity_poly.entity_id
_entity_poly.type
_entity_poly.pdbx_seq_one_letter_code
_entity_poly.pdbx_strand_id
1 'polypeptide(L)'
;WGYSFTTMKDALDTIPVFELLYVRFLPAALVMFVIFHKRIIAHLNARNLIVGLGMGTLMWAAYVLQTVGLAHTTAGKNAFLTGTYCILVPFASYFLSGEKLTRYNLGAALLCLAGIGLVALDSVEFNIGDAITLGGAVFFAIQMAVTAKYGRKMDINVITFWMFVGNGVLSLISSLLFETQAPLSVWTPNFICVMAFLSVGCTCVALLIQNVGLAHVPASTGSLLLSMESPSGVLFSVLLMGEALTSRLLAGFVLIFLSIILSETHFDFLRRKPRPQL
;
A
#
# COMPACT_ATOMS: atom_id res chain seq x y z
N TRP A 1 -7.00 -1.43 -5.77
CA TRP A 1 -6.43 -0.17 -5.27
C TRP A 1 -6.18 0.88 -6.37
N GLY A 2 -5.81 0.51 -7.60
CA GLY A 2 -5.54 1.50 -8.63
C GLY A 2 -6.59 2.63 -8.71
N TYR A 3 -7.88 2.28 -8.75
CA TYR A 3 -8.97 3.27 -8.73
C TYR A 3 -9.08 4.04 -7.40
N SER A 4 -8.62 3.46 -6.28
CA SER A 4 -8.72 4.15 -4.97
C SER A 4 -7.84 5.39 -4.87
N PHE A 5 -6.76 5.51 -5.64
CA PHE A 5 -5.90 6.70 -5.62
C PHE A 5 -6.63 7.94 -6.16
N THR A 6 -7.35 7.79 -7.28
CA THR A 6 -8.17 8.87 -7.83
C THR A 6 -9.31 9.22 -6.88
N THR A 7 -10.03 8.21 -6.38
CA THR A 7 -11.12 8.41 -5.41
C THR A 7 -10.67 9.06 -4.11
N MET A 8 -9.49 8.71 -3.60
CA MET A 8 -8.90 9.35 -2.42
C MET A 8 -8.46 10.78 -2.71
N LYS A 9 -7.92 11.06 -3.91
CA LYS A 9 -7.55 12.42 -4.29
C LYS A 9 -8.76 13.34 -4.28
N ASP A 10 -9.87 12.92 -4.88
CA ASP A 10 -11.13 13.66 -4.87
C ASP A 10 -11.70 13.83 -3.43
N ALA A 11 -11.58 12.80 -2.60
CA ALA A 11 -12.06 12.87 -1.20
C ALA A 11 -11.25 13.87 -0.37
N LEU A 12 -9.96 14.05 -0.63
CA LEU A 12 -9.09 15.00 0.06
C LEU A 12 -9.46 16.46 -0.19
N ASP A 13 -10.18 16.76 -1.26
CA ASP A 13 -10.74 18.10 -1.51
C ASP A 13 -11.93 18.39 -0.56
N THR A 14 -12.46 17.36 0.10
CA THR A 14 -13.67 17.44 0.93
C THR A 14 -13.38 17.26 2.40
N ILE A 15 -12.52 16.31 2.77
CA ILE A 15 -12.18 15.99 4.17
C ILE A 15 -10.67 15.91 4.38
N PRO A 16 -10.17 16.23 5.60
CA PRO A 16 -8.75 16.18 5.91
C PRO A 16 -8.18 14.74 5.90
N VAL A 17 -6.84 14.65 5.87
CA VAL A 17 -6.09 13.39 5.72
C VAL A 17 -6.40 12.37 6.80
N PHE A 18 -6.29 12.75 8.07
CA PHE A 18 -6.50 11.81 9.18
C PHE A 18 -7.98 11.47 9.33
N GLU A 19 -8.88 12.41 9.00
CA GLU A 19 -10.32 12.15 8.96
C GLU A 19 -10.66 11.09 7.92
N LEU A 20 -10.11 11.21 6.69
CA LEU A 20 -10.25 10.21 5.65
C LEU A 20 -9.76 8.82 6.11
N LEU A 21 -8.63 8.78 6.81
CA LEU A 21 -8.06 7.52 7.27
C LEU A 21 -8.90 6.85 8.37
N TYR A 22 -9.35 7.57 9.40
CA TYR A 22 -10.14 6.91 10.44
C TYR A 22 -11.52 6.48 9.94
N VAL A 23 -12.16 7.27 9.09
CA VAL A 23 -13.43 6.89 8.45
C VAL A 23 -13.27 5.69 7.51
N ARG A 24 -12.08 5.48 7.00
CA ARG A 24 -11.76 4.32 6.17
C ARG A 24 -11.49 3.07 7.01
N PHE A 25 -10.70 3.16 8.10
CA PHE A 25 -10.21 2.01 8.84
C PHE A 25 -11.13 1.55 9.98
N LEU A 26 -11.82 2.45 10.70
CA LEU A 26 -12.71 2.05 11.79
C LEU A 26 -13.96 1.28 11.31
N PRO A 27 -14.65 1.70 10.24
CA PRO A 27 -15.74 0.88 9.73
C PRO A 27 -15.24 -0.46 9.14
N ALA A 28 -14.04 -0.48 8.52
CA ALA A 28 -13.43 -1.73 8.08
C ALA A 28 -13.16 -2.68 9.26
N ALA A 29 -12.67 -2.16 10.39
CA ALA A 29 -12.50 -2.94 11.62
C ALA A 29 -13.83 -3.45 12.14
N LEU A 30 -14.89 -2.63 12.12
CA LEU A 30 -16.24 -3.03 12.55
C LEU A 30 -16.77 -4.19 11.67
N VAL A 31 -16.63 -4.10 10.35
CA VAL A 31 -17.02 -5.16 9.42
C VAL A 31 -16.23 -6.46 9.71
N MET A 32 -14.93 -6.36 9.92
CA MET A 32 -14.08 -7.49 10.31
C MET A 32 -14.55 -8.12 11.63
N PHE A 33 -14.89 -7.28 12.63
CA PHE A 33 -15.41 -7.76 13.90
C PHE A 33 -16.73 -8.52 13.73
N VAL A 34 -17.69 -7.97 12.98
CA VAL A 34 -18.97 -8.62 12.73
C VAL A 34 -18.78 -10.00 12.08
N ILE A 35 -17.88 -10.10 11.09
CA ILE A 35 -17.66 -11.37 10.36
C ILE A 35 -16.87 -12.37 11.21
N PHE A 36 -15.84 -11.93 11.92
CA PHE A 36 -14.87 -12.81 12.59
C PHE A 36 -14.93 -12.75 14.12
N HIS A 37 -15.98 -12.20 14.73
CA HIS A 37 -16.07 -11.98 16.18
C HIS A 37 -15.74 -13.22 17.03
N LYS A 38 -16.24 -14.41 16.63
CA LYS A 38 -15.96 -15.66 17.37
C LYS A 38 -14.46 -15.98 17.38
N ARG A 39 -13.76 -15.78 16.26
CA ARG A 39 -12.30 -16.00 16.17
C ARG A 39 -11.53 -14.93 16.93
N ILE A 40 -11.93 -13.68 16.82
CA ILE A 40 -11.27 -12.55 17.48
C ILE A 40 -11.36 -12.73 19.00
N ILE A 41 -12.52 -13.07 19.55
CA ILE A 41 -12.72 -13.30 20.98
C ILE A 41 -11.94 -14.55 21.44
N ALA A 42 -11.99 -15.65 20.69
CA ALA A 42 -11.28 -16.89 21.05
C ALA A 42 -9.75 -16.75 21.06
N HIS A 43 -9.20 -15.85 20.25
CA HIS A 43 -7.77 -15.59 20.15
C HIS A 43 -7.34 -14.26 20.78
N LEU A 44 -8.14 -13.72 21.70
CA LEU A 44 -7.79 -12.50 22.43
C LEU A 44 -6.68 -12.80 23.44
N ASN A 45 -5.45 -12.51 23.05
CA ASN A 45 -4.26 -12.64 23.86
C ASN A 45 -3.27 -11.50 23.59
N ALA A 46 -2.39 -11.23 24.53
CA ALA A 46 -1.43 -10.13 24.46
C ALA A 46 -0.55 -10.20 23.20
N ARG A 47 -0.19 -11.39 22.73
CA ARG A 47 0.66 -11.55 21.55
C ARG A 47 -0.05 -11.10 20.26
N ASN A 48 -1.30 -11.54 20.06
CA ASN A 48 -2.11 -11.14 18.89
C ASN A 48 -2.38 -9.63 18.91
N LEU A 49 -2.66 -9.09 20.10
CA LEU A 49 -2.89 -7.65 20.29
C LEU A 49 -1.63 -6.84 19.95
N ILE A 50 -0.47 -7.19 20.52
CA ILE A 50 0.78 -6.46 20.30
C ILE A 50 1.20 -6.52 18.82
N VAL A 51 1.16 -7.70 18.21
CA VAL A 51 1.54 -7.86 16.79
C VAL A 51 0.55 -7.12 15.89
N GLY A 52 -0.76 -7.26 16.12
CA GLY A 52 -1.78 -6.58 15.31
C GLY A 52 -1.71 -5.06 15.42
N LEU A 53 -1.61 -4.52 16.65
CA LEU A 53 -1.45 -3.08 16.86
C LEU A 53 -0.13 -2.55 16.30
N GLY A 54 0.97 -3.30 16.44
CA GLY A 54 2.26 -2.95 15.83
C GLY A 54 2.19 -2.89 14.31
N MET A 55 1.52 -3.86 13.68
CA MET A 55 1.21 -3.80 12.24
C MET A 55 0.30 -2.60 11.92
N GLY A 56 -0.66 -2.27 12.78
CA GLY A 56 -1.53 -1.11 12.66
C GLY A 56 -0.77 0.21 12.68
N THR A 57 0.23 0.33 13.56
CA THR A 57 1.11 1.51 13.64
C THR A 57 1.96 1.67 12.37
N LEU A 58 2.55 0.58 11.87
CA LEU A 58 3.29 0.61 10.60
C LEU A 58 2.39 1.00 9.42
N MET A 59 1.19 0.42 9.38
CA MET A 59 0.19 0.73 8.36
C MET A 59 -0.29 2.18 8.47
N TRP A 60 -0.48 2.70 9.68
CA TRP A 60 -0.82 4.10 9.91
C TRP A 60 0.26 5.03 9.37
N ALA A 61 1.53 4.80 9.71
CA ALA A 61 2.63 5.60 9.20
C ALA A 61 2.70 5.55 7.65
N ALA A 62 2.53 4.36 7.06
CA ALA A 62 2.51 4.18 5.62
C ALA A 62 1.38 4.98 4.95
N TYR A 63 0.14 4.84 5.45
CA TYR A 63 -1.01 5.52 4.87
C TYR A 63 -1.02 7.02 5.12
N VAL A 64 -0.54 7.49 6.28
CA VAL A 64 -0.39 8.93 6.54
C VAL A 64 0.57 9.54 5.52
N LEU A 65 1.76 8.97 5.35
CA LEU A 65 2.73 9.48 4.39
C LEU A 65 2.22 9.38 2.95
N GLN A 66 1.58 8.27 2.58
CA GLN A 66 0.98 8.11 1.26
C GLN A 66 -0.12 9.16 1.01
N THR A 67 -1.02 9.37 1.97
CA THR A 67 -2.19 10.26 1.79
C THR A 67 -1.77 11.73 1.86
N VAL A 68 -0.85 12.11 2.75
CA VAL A 68 -0.23 13.44 2.75
C VAL A 68 0.53 13.67 1.44
N GLY A 69 1.30 12.68 0.99
CA GLY A 69 1.95 12.72 -0.32
C GLY A 69 0.95 12.93 -1.44
N LEU A 70 -0.16 12.20 -1.45
CA LEU A 70 -1.25 12.31 -2.45
C LEU A 70 -1.88 13.70 -2.46
N ALA A 71 -2.01 14.36 -1.31
CA ALA A 71 -2.51 15.74 -1.27
C ALA A 71 -1.63 16.73 -2.05
N HIS A 72 -0.31 16.45 -2.12
CA HIS A 72 0.69 17.32 -2.74
C HIS A 72 1.24 16.84 -4.09
N THR A 73 0.81 15.68 -4.59
CA THR A 73 1.21 15.15 -5.91
C THR A 73 0.00 14.65 -6.69
N THR A 74 0.23 14.14 -7.91
CA THR A 74 -0.85 13.55 -8.71
C THR A 74 -1.17 12.12 -8.28
N ALA A 75 -2.39 11.66 -8.56
CA ALA A 75 -2.82 10.31 -8.20
C ALA A 75 -1.97 9.24 -8.92
N GLY A 76 -1.62 9.47 -10.19
CA GLY A 76 -0.77 8.57 -10.96
C GLY A 76 0.64 8.48 -10.40
N LYS A 77 1.29 9.62 -10.07
CA LYS A 77 2.62 9.63 -9.44
C LYS A 77 2.58 8.94 -8.07
N ASN A 78 1.59 9.27 -7.23
CA ASN A 78 1.45 8.67 -5.91
C ASN A 78 1.29 7.15 -6.00
N ALA A 79 0.43 6.65 -6.89
CA ALA A 79 0.27 5.21 -7.12
C ALA A 79 1.58 4.53 -7.55
N PHE A 80 2.32 5.16 -8.46
CA PHE A 80 3.57 4.61 -8.96
C PHE A 80 4.68 4.61 -7.91
N LEU A 81 4.87 5.73 -7.20
CA LEU A 81 5.87 5.86 -6.14
C LEU A 81 5.56 4.96 -4.95
N THR A 82 4.29 4.79 -4.59
CA THR A 82 3.87 3.80 -3.59
C THR A 82 4.31 2.40 -4.01
N GLY A 83 4.10 1.99 -5.26
CA GLY A 83 4.46 0.67 -5.77
C GLY A 83 5.94 0.32 -5.66
N THR A 84 6.83 1.29 -5.41
CA THR A 84 8.25 1.04 -5.14
C THR A 84 8.50 0.21 -3.88
N TYR A 85 7.49 0.06 -3.00
CA TYR A 85 7.57 -0.86 -1.86
C TYR A 85 7.98 -2.28 -2.29
N CYS A 86 7.60 -2.72 -3.50
CA CYS A 86 7.95 -4.06 -4.02
C CYS A 86 9.45 -4.30 -4.07
N ILE A 87 10.23 -3.26 -4.36
CA ILE A 87 11.70 -3.34 -4.40
C ILE A 87 12.29 -3.34 -2.99
N LEU A 88 11.60 -2.68 -2.06
CA LEU A 88 12.03 -2.58 -0.66
C LEU A 88 11.67 -3.83 0.15
N VAL A 89 10.63 -4.58 -0.23
CA VAL A 89 10.18 -5.79 0.47
C VAL A 89 11.27 -6.84 0.63
N PRO A 90 12.07 -7.22 -0.39
CA PRO A 90 13.17 -8.17 -0.21
C PRO A 90 14.20 -7.72 0.84
N PHE A 91 14.51 -6.41 0.91
CA PHE A 91 15.42 -5.86 1.93
C PHE A 91 14.79 -5.93 3.33
N ALA A 92 13.52 -5.52 3.46
CA ALA A 92 12.80 -5.65 4.71
C ALA A 92 12.73 -7.12 5.19
N SER A 93 12.48 -8.06 4.28
CA SER A 93 12.46 -9.50 4.57
C SER A 93 13.84 -10.04 4.97
N TYR A 94 14.92 -9.54 4.38
CA TYR A 94 16.27 -9.88 4.80
C TYR A 94 16.52 -9.51 6.26
N PHE A 95 16.21 -8.27 6.66
CA PHE A 95 16.42 -7.81 8.03
C PHE A 95 15.48 -8.47 9.05
N LEU A 96 14.23 -8.75 8.66
CA LEU A 96 13.21 -9.27 9.57
C LEU A 96 13.22 -10.80 9.68
N SER A 97 13.51 -11.50 8.59
CA SER A 97 13.34 -12.96 8.47
C SER A 97 14.62 -13.67 8.05
N GLY A 98 15.71 -12.95 7.76
CA GLY A 98 16.97 -13.51 7.30
C GLY A 98 16.91 -14.07 5.87
N GLU A 99 15.93 -13.68 5.06
CA GLU A 99 15.85 -14.08 3.66
C GLU A 99 17.05 -13.52 2.88
N LYS A 100 17.67 -14.34 2.01
CA LYS A 100 18.89 -13.94 1.31
C LYS A 100 18.57 -12.92 0.22
N LEU A 101 19.28 -11.79 0.25
CA LEU A 101 19.30 -10.83 -0.86
C LEU A 101 20.06 -11.40 -2.05
N THR A 102 19.53 -11.20 -3.24
CA THR A 102 20.18 -11.62 -4.49
C THR A 102 20.77 -10.41 -5.21
N ARG A 103 21.71 -10.67 -6.13
CA ARG A 103 22.23 -9.63 -7.04
C ARG A 103 21.13 -8.97 -7.89
N TYR A 104 20.05 -9.69 -8.12
CA TYR A 104 18.90 -9.19 -8.87
C TYR A 104 18.14 -8.13 -8.06
N ASN A 105 17.97 -8.32 -6.75
CA ASN A 105 17.39 -7.31 -5.87
C ASN A 105 18.20 -6.00 -5.90
N LEU A 106 19.53 -6.10 -5.86
CA LEU A 106 20.40 -4.92 -5.92
C LEU A 106 20.32 -4.21 -7.29
N GLY A 107 20.38 -4.98 -8.40
CA GLY A 107 20.24 -4.44 -9.75
C GLY A 107 18.86 -3.78 -9.97
N ALA A 108 17.80 -4.39 -9.44
CA ALA A 108 16.47 -3.83 -9.48
C ALA A 108 16.36 -2.52 -8.70
N ALA A 109 16.97 -2.43 -7.50
CA ALA A 109 17.00 -1.20 -6.72
C ALA A 109 17.68 -0.04 -7.50
N LEU A 110 18.81 -0.31 -8.18
CA LEU A 110 19.48 0.70 -9.00
C LEU A 110 18.63 1.13 -10.19
N LEU A 111 17.98 0.18 -10.88
CA LEU A 111 17.09 0.47 -12.00
C LEU A 111 15.86 1.29 -11.56
N CYS A 112 15.32 0.97 -10.38
CA CYS A 112 14.23 1.73 -9.78
C CYS A 112 14.64 3.17 -9.47
N LEU A 113 15.82 3.36 -8.86
CA LEU A 113 16.35 4.69 -8.59
C LEU A 113 16.52 5.51 -9.87
N ALA A 114 16.99 4.90 -10.96
CA ALA A 114 17.05 5.55 -12.27
C ALA A 114 15.66 5.95 -12.78
N GLY A 115 14.66 5.05 -12.64
CA GLY A 115 13.27 5.36 -13.00
C GLY A 115 12.68 6.50 -12.17
N ILE A 116 12.89 6.50 -10.85
CA ILE A 116 12.48 7.59 -9.96
C ILE A 116 13.16 8.90 -10.37
N GLY A 117 14.46 8.85 -10.72
CA GLY A 117 15.18 10.02 -11.22
C GLY A 117 14.56 10.62 -12.49
N LEU A 118 14.13 9.77 -13.44
CA LEU A 118 13.43 10.25 -14.64
C LEU A 118 12.07 10.89 -14.31
N VAL A 119 11.31 10.29 -13.40
CA VAL A 119 10.02 10.85 -12.93
C VAL A 119 10.27 12.18 -12.23
N ALA A 120 11.34 12.28 -11.44
CA ALA A 120 11.69 13.49 -10.70
C ALA A 120 12.17 14.65 -11.61
N LEU A 121 12.82 14.31 -12.74
CA LEU A 121 13.38 15.29 -13.69
C LEU A 121 12.40 15.73 -14.78
N ASP A 122 11.17 15.27 -14.74
CA ASP A 122 10.16 15.78 -15.67
C ASP A 122 9.78 17.24 -15.35
N SER A 123 9.28 17.98 -16.32
CA SER A 123 8.82 19.38 -16.18
C SER A 123 7.73 19.56 -15.10
N VAL A 124 7.09 18.47 -14.68
CA VAL A 124 6.35 18.37 -13.42
C VAL A 124 7.37 18.09 -12.32
N GLU A 125 7.79 19.14 -11.63
CA GLU A 125 8.83 19.12 -10.59
C GLU A 125 8.64 17.95 -9.61
N PHE A 126 9.75 17.31 -9.23
CA PHE A 126 9.76 16.42 -8.06
C PHE A 126 9.40 17.26 -6.85
N ASN A 127 8.25 17.02 -6.31
CA ASN A 127 7.72 17.83 -5.22
C ASN A 127 7.83 17.10 -3.88
N ILE A 128 7.55 17.85 -2.82
CA ILE A 128 7.59 17.29 -1.47
C ILE A 128 6.63 16.10 -1.29
N GLY A 129 5.49 16.09 -2.01
CA GLY A 129 4.53 14.98 -1.98
C GLY A 129 5.11 13.68 -2.54
N ASP A 130 5.96 13.76 -3.57
CA ASP A 130 6.65 12.60 -4.14
C ASP A 130 7.62 11.99 -3.10
N ALA A 131 8.41 12.85 -2.42
CA ALA A 131 9.33 12.39 -1.38
C ALA A 131 8.60 11.77 -0.18
N ILE A 132 7.50 12.37 0.26
CA ILE A 132 6.67 11.86 1.36
C ILE A 132 6.06 10.51 0.98
N THR A 133 5.57 10.35 -0.26
CA THR A 133 5.03 9.08 -0.79
C THR A 133 6.09 7.98 -0.77
N LEU A 134 7.32 8.26 -1.19
CA LEU A 134 8.44 7.30 -1.11
C LEU A 134 8.74 6.89 0.34
N GLY A 135 8.66 7.83 1.29
CA GLY A 135 8.74 7.51 2.72
C GLY A 135 7.65 6.52 3.14
N GLY A 136 6.42 6.69 2.65
CA GLY A 136 5.31 5.77 2.87
C GLY A 136 5.59 4.36 2.32
N ALA A 137 6.22 4.25 1.14
CA ALA A 137 6.59 2.97 0.54
C ALA A 137 7.53 2.14 1.42
N VAL A 138 8.43 2.78 2.19
CA VAL A 138 9.29 2.09 3.16
C VAL A 138 8.47 1.41 4.25
N PHE A 139 7.50 2.13 4.83
CA PHE A 139 6.63 1.56 5.87
C PHE A 139 5.72 0.45 5.33
N PHE A 140 5.20 0.58 4.11
CA PHE A 140 4.47 -0.51 3.44
C PHE A 140 5.34 -1.76 3.28
N ALA A 141 6.58 -1.61 2.83
CA ALA A 141 7.51 -2.73 2.68
C ALA A 141 7.77 -3.46 4.01
N ILE A 142 8.01 -2.70 5.09
CA ILE A 142 8.21 -3.27 6.43
C ILE A 142 6.93 -3.98 6.88
N GLN A 143 5.76 -3.35 6.72
CA GLN A 143 4.47 -3.93 7.10
C GLN A 143 4.20 -5.25 6.36
N MET A 144 4.46 -5.32 5.05
CA MET A 144 4.28 -6.54 4.24
C MET A 144 5.23 -7.66 4.70
N ALA A 145 6.49 -7.35 4.98
CA ALA A 145 7.45 -8.32 5.49
C ALA A 145 7.05 -8.84 6.89
N VAL A 146 6.54 -7.95 7.77
CA VAL A 146 5.99 -8.32 9.08
C VAL A 146 4.77 -9.22 8.93
N THR A 147 3.86 -8.88 8.00
CA THR A 147 2.66 -9.68 7.71
C THR A 147 3.03 -11.08 7.24
N ALA A 148 3.97 -11.22 6.30
CA ALA A 148 4.43 -12.52 5.82
C ALA A 148 5.10 -13.36 6.94
N LYS A 149 5.87 -12.71 7.82
CA LYS A 149 6.54 -13.36 8.95
C LYS A 149 5.56 -13.91 9.99
N TYR A 150 4.60 -13.09 10.41
CA TYR A 150 3.69 -13.42 11.51
C TYR A 150 2.40 -14.08 11.02
N GLY A 151 1.91 -13.76 9.84
CA GLY A 151 0.69 -14.34 9.27
C GLY A 151 0.75 -15.85 9.10
N ARG A 152 1.96 -16.43 8.90
CA ARG A 152 2.16 -17.89 8.86
C ARG A 152 2.06 -18.57 10.23
N LYS A 153 2.17 -17.82 11.31
CA LYS A 153 2.30 -18.33 12.69
C LYS A 153 1.11 -17.98 13.58
N MET A 154 0.24 -17.10 13.12
CA MET A 154 -0.87 -16.54 13.88
C MET A 154 -2.13 -16.50 13.01
N ASP A 155 -3.31 -16.37 13.63
CA ASP A 155 -4.53 -16.19 12.86
C ASP A 155 -4.51 -14.82 12.15
N ILE A 156 -4.37 -14.85 10.82
CA ILE A 156 -4.23 -13.65 10.00
C ILE A 156 -5.45 -12.74 10.09
N ASN A 157 -6.66 -13.30 10.27
CA ASN A 157 -7.88 -12.50 10.39
C ASN A 157 -7.88 -11.70 11.69
N VAL A 158 -7.40 -12.30 12.79
CA VAL A 158 -7.32 -11.67 14.10
C VAL A 158 -6.29 -10.55 14.11
N ILE A 159 -5.09 -10.79 13.59
CA ILE A 159 -4.06 -9.73 13.55
C ILE A 159 -4.41 -8.63 12.55
N THR A 160 -5.11 -8.94 11.43
CA THR A 160 -5.62 -7.92 10.49
C THR A 160 -6.71 -7.06 11.13
N PHE A 161 -7.60 -7.64 11.93
CA PHE A 161 -8.57 -6.87 12.72
C PHE A 161 -7.88 -5.86 13.63
N TRP A 162 -6.91 -6.31 14.44
CA TRP A 162 -6.16 -5.41 15.33
C TRP A 162 -5.30 -4.39 14.58
N MET A 163 -4.83 -4.73 13.39
CA MET A 163 -4.16 -3.79 12.49
C MET A 163 -5.10 -2.66 12.06
N PHE A 164 -6.35 -2.97 11.68
CA PHE A 164 -7.34 -1.95 11.32
C PHE A 164 -7.73 -1.08 12.53
N VAL A 165 -7.93 -1.70 13.70
CA VAL A 165 -8.19 -0.96 14.94
C VAL A 165 -7.03 -0.02 15.26
N GLY A 166 -5.78 -0.51 15.22
CA GLY A 166 -4.59 0.29 15.52
C GLY A 166 -4.45 1.49 14.57
N ASN A 167 -4.57 1.26 13.25
CA ASN A 167 -4.53 2.35 12.27
C ASN A 167 -5.69 3.33 12.49
N GLY A 168 -6.91 2.84 12.61
CA GLY A 168 -8.10 3.68 12.75
C GLY A 168 -8.08 4.53 14.02
N VAL A 169 -7.65 3.96 15.14
CA VAL A 169 -7.56 4.69 16.43
C VAL A 169 -6.44 5.74 16.37
N LEU A 170 -5.26 5.40 15.85
CA LEU A 170 -4.18 6.37 15.68
C LEU A 170 -4.59 7.50 14.74
N SER A 171 -5.27 7.20 13.63
CA SER A 171 -5.79 8.21 12.71
C SER A 171 -6.84 9.10 13.37
N LEU A 172 -7.76 8.52 14.16
CA LEU A 172 -8.77 9.29 14.91
C LEU A 172 -8.11 10.24 15.91
N ILE A 173 -7.16 9.74 16.70
CA ILE A 173 -6.41 10.57 17.66
C ILE A 173 -5.68 11.69 16.92
N SER A 174 -5.01 11.38 15.81
CA SER A 174 -4.30 12.39 15.01
C SER A 174 -5.24 13.43 14.43
N SER A 175 -6.43 13.01 13.94
CA SER A 175 -7.44 13.92 13.41
C SER A 175 -7.97 14.87 14.47
N LEU A 176 -8.26 14.36 15.67
CA LEU A 176 -8.75 15.17 16.78
C LEU A 176 -7.69 16.16 17.32
N LEU A 177 -6.41 15.84 17.20
CA LEU A 177 -5.31 16.68 17.70
C LEU A 177 -4.84 17.72 16.69
N PHE A 178 -4.87 17.41 15.40
CA PHE A 178 -4.17 18.19 14.37
C PHE A 178 -5.07 18.73 13.25
N GLU A 179 -6.34 18.30 13.18
CA GLU A 179 -7.25 18.69 12.10
C GLU A 179 -8.54 19.30 12.64
N THR A 180 -9.13 20.17 11.85
CA THR A 180 -10.52 20.61 12.04
C THR A 180 -11.42 19.62 11.29
N GLN A 181 -12.37 19.02 11.98
CA GLN A 181 -13.30 18.06 11.40
C GLN A 181 -14.15 18.71 10.31
N ALA A 182 -14.38 17.98 9.24
CA ALA A 182 -15.23 18.44 8.15
C ALA A 182 -16.69 18.66 8.64
N PRO A 183 -17.38 19.68 8.15
CA PRO A 183 -18.75 19.93 8.55
C PRO A 183 -19.69 18.82 8.09
N LEU A 184 -20.76 18.56 8.85
CA LEU A 184 -21.72 17.48 8.52
C LEU A 184 -22.35 17.63 7.12
N SER A 185 -22.38 18.84 6.57
CA SER A 185 -22.93 19.12 5.24
C SER A 185 -22.18 18.41 4.10
N VAL A 186 -20.91 18.03 4.28
CA VAL A 186 -20.14 17.31 3.25
C VAL A 186 -20.53 15.82 3.15
N TRP A 187 -21.16 15.27 4.19
CA TRP A 187 -21.56 13.86 4.26
C TRP A 187 -22.86 13.60 3.48
N THR A 188 -22.82 13.92 2.19
CA THR A 188 -23.91 13.62 1.27
C THR A 188 -24.03 12.11 1.02
N PRO A 189 -25.20 11.60 0.58
CA PRO A 189 -25.35 10.18 0.24
C PRO A 189 -24.29 9.67 -0.74
N ASN A 190 -23.94 10.48 -1.75
CA ASN A 190 -22.89 10.12 -2.71
C ASN A 190 -21.50 10.00 -2.06
N PHE A 191 -21.14 10.95 -1.19
CA PHE A 191 -19.86 10.92 -0.48
C PHE A 191 -19.80 9.73 0.51
N ILE A 192 -20.91 9.41 1.19
CA ILE A 192 -21.00 8.22 2.04
C ILE A 192 -20.79 6.93 1.21
N CYS A 193 -21.35 6.84 0.00
CA CYS A 193 -21.10 5.70 -0.89
C CYS A 193 -19.63 5.59 -1.29
N VAL A 194 -18.96 6.71 -1.59
CA VAL A 194 -17.52 6.76 -1.88
C VAL A 194 -16.72 6.26 -0.68
N MET A 195 -17.01 6.76 0.52
CA MET A 195 -16.31 6.34 1.74
C MET A 195 -16.59 4.87 2.10
N ALA A 196 -17.81 4.38 1.86
CA ALA A 196 -18.14 2.97 2.03
C ALA A 196 -17.35 2.08 1.05
N PHE A 197 -17.19 2.50 -0.21
CA PHE A 197 -16.34 1.81 -1.18
C PHE A 197 -14.87 1.78 -0.71
N LEU A 198 -14.32 2.89 -0.26
CA LEU A 198 -12.95 2.97 0.26
C LEU A 198 -12.77 2.11 1.52
N SER A 199 -13.73 2.14 2.44
CA SER A 199 -13.65 1.40 3.71
C SER A 199 -13.87 -0.10 3.52
N VAL A 200 -14.97 -0.50 2.88
CA VAL A 200 -15.32 -1.93 2.76
C VAL A 200 -14.56 -2.58 1.60
N GLY A 201 -14.59 -1.99 0.41
CA GLY A 201 -13.95 -2.55 -0.78
C GLY A 201 -12.42 -2.48 -0.70
N CYS A 202 -11.88 -1.27 -0.63
CA CYS A 202 -10.44 -1.03 -0.75
C CYS A 202 -9.66 -1.27 0.56
N THR A 203 -10.33 -1.20 1.72
CA THR A 203 -9.66 -1.45 3.01
C THR A 203 -10.00 -2.83 3.53
N CYS A 204 -11.27 -3.11 3.88
CA CYS A 204 -11.63 -4.37 4.52
C CYS A 204 -11.31 -5.57 3.61
N VAL A 205 -11.93 -5.63 2.44
CA VAL A 205 -11.80 -6.79 1.53
C VAL A 205 -10.41 -6.85 0.94
N ALA A 206 -9.92 -5.78 0.33
CA ALA A 206 -8.65 -5.81 -0.40
C ALA A 206 -7.45 -6.06 0.53
N LEU A 207 -7.34 -5.38 1.69
CA LEU A 207 -6.25 -5.62 2.63
C LEU A 207 -6.35 -6.98 3.34
N LEU A 208 -7.57 -7.48 3.59
CA LEU A 208 -7.73 -8.84 4.12
C LEU A 208 -7.20 -9.88 3.11
N ILE A 209 -7.58 -9.77 1.84
CA ILE A 209 -7.10 -10.68 0.78
C ILE A 209 -5.58 -10.56 0.65
N GLN A 210 -5.03 -9.34 0.65
CA GLN A 210 -3.58 -9.10 0.66
C GLN A 210 -2.89 -9.82 1.81
N ASN A 211 -3.37 -9.63 3.04
CA ASN A 211 -2.74 -10.20 4.23
C ASN A 211 -2.84 -11.72 4.25
N VAL A 212 -3.99 -12.27 3.83
CA VAL A 212 -4.17 -13.73 3.64
C VAL A 212 -3.19 -14.25 2.59
N GLY A 213 -3.06 -13.57 1.46
CA GLY A 213 -2.08 -13.92 0.42
C GLY A 213 -0.65 -13.92 0.96
N LEU A 214 -0.22 -12.85 1.61
CA LEU A 214 1.12 -12.72 2.20
C LEU A 214 1.41 -13.76 3.30
N ALA A 215 0.40 -14.27 3.98
CA ALA A 215 0.56 -15.37 4.94
C ALA A 215 0.88 -16.71 4.26
N HIS A 216 0.57 -16.89 2.97
CA HIS A 216 0.73 -18.16 2.26
C HIS A 216 1.84 -18.17 1.20
N VAL A 217 2.26 -16.98 0.72
CA VAL A 217 3.33 -16.85 -0.27
C VAL A 217 4.52 -16.07 0.29
N PRO A 218 5.74 -16.19 -0.30
CA PRO A 218 6.85 -15.30 0.04
C PRO A 218 6.43 -13.82 -0.12
N ALA A 219 6.96 -12.97 0.77
CA ALA A 219 6.62 -11.54 0.75
C ALA A 219 6.95 -10.89 -0.61
N SER A 220 8.07 -11.27 -1.22
CA SER A 220 8.48 -10.84 -2.55
C SER A 220 7.45 -11.20 -3.63
N THR A 221 7.03 -12.46 -3.70
CA THR A 221 6.02 -12.90 -4.67
C THR A 221 4.68 -12.16 -4.47
N GLY A 222 4.27 -11.97 -3.22
CA GLY A 222 3.07 -11.21 -2.89
C GLY A 222 3.17 -9.75 -3.34
N SER A 223 4.31 -9.10 -3.09
CA SER A 223 4.54 -7.71 -3.48
C SER A 223 4.55 -7.51 -5.00
N LEU A 224 5.08 -8.49 -5.77
CA LEU A 224 5.00 -8.46 -7.23
C LEU A 224 3.54 -8.44 -7.74
N LEU A 225 2.69 -9.34 -7.21
CA LEU A 225 1.28 -9.36 -7.61
C LEU A 225 0.58 -8.06 -7.25
N LEU A 226 0.89 -7.50 -6.10
CA LEU A 226 0.33 -6.23 -5.62
C LEU A 226 0.84 -5.02 -6.43
N SER A 227 2.03 -5.10 -7.04
CA SER A 227 2.58 -4.01 -7.86
C SER A 227 1.72 -3.64 -9.08
N MET A 228 0.80 -4.52 -9.48
CA MET A 228 -0.20 -4.22 -10.52
C MET A 228 -1.13 -3.05 -10.15
N GLU A 229 -1.14 -2.64 -8.87
CA GLU A 229 -1.85 -1.42 -8.46
C GLU A 229 -1.26 -0.16 -9.10
N SER A 230 0.06 -0.11 -9.30
CA SER A 230 0.76 1.05 -9.88
C SER A 230 0.34 1.35 -11.32
N PRO A 231 0.46 0.42 -12.29
CA PRO A 231 -0.01 0.67 -13.65
C PRO A 231 -1.53 0.91 -13.70
N SER A 232 -2.30 0.24 -12.82
CA SER A 232 -3.74 0.47 -12.72
C SER A 232 -4.04 1.88 -12.20
N GLY A 233 -3.30 2.37 -11.19
CA GLY A 233 -3.44 3.73 -10.66
C GLY A 233 -3.15 4.79 -11.70
N VAL A 234 -2.08 4.64 -12.47
CA VAL A 234 -1.77 5.55 -13.59
C VAL A 234 -2.87 5.52 -14.66
N LEU A 235 -3.34 4.33 -15.03
CA LEU A 235 -4.42 4.21 -16.01
C LEU A 235 -5.68 4.97 -15.56
N PHE A 236 -6.13 4.78 -14.33
CA PHE A 236 -7.30 5.49 -13.81
C PHE A 236 -7.05 7.00 -13.65
N SER A 237 -5.85 7.41 -13.26
CA SER A 237 -5.48 8.82 -13.16
C SER A 237 -5.56 9.52 -14.51
N VAL A 238 -5.02 8.91 -15.57
CA VAL A 238 -5.13 9.44 -16.95
C VAL A 238 -6.58 9.47 -17.43
N LEU A 239 -7.33 8.39 -17.25
CA LEU A 239 -8.69 8.27 -17.78
C LEU A 239 -9.71 9.15 -17.05
N LEU A 240 -9.57 9.33 -15.74
CA LEU A 240 -10.58 9.98 -14.90
C LEU A 240 -10.20 11.39 -14.48
N MET A 241 -8.90 11.66 -14.27
CA MET A 241 -8.41 12.97 -13.83
C MET A 241 -7.74 13.76 -14.97
N GLY A 242 -7.59 13.16 -16.16
CA GLY A 242 -6.98 13.83 -17.31
C GLY A 242 -5.48 14.13 -17.11
N GLU A 243 -4.78 13.38 -16.26
CA GLU A 243 -3.34 13.56 -16.04
C GLU A 243 -2.57 13.32 -17.35
N ALA A 244 -1.66 14.26 -17.69
CA ALA A 244 -0.86 14.13 -18.89
C ALA A 244 0.27 13.13 -18.71
N LEU A 245 0.41 12.19 -19.65
CA LEU A 245 1.57 11.29 -19.73
C LEU A 245 2.66 11.93 -20.58
N THR A 246 3.69 12.50 -19.97
CA THR A 246 4.87 12.91 -20.69
C THR A 246 5.74 11.71 -21.07
N SER A 247 6.55 11.83 -22.13
CA SER A 247 7.45 10.74 -22.55
C SER A 247 8.46 10.35 -21.46
N ARG A 248 8.92 11.32 -20.65
CA ARG A 248 9.83 11.07 -19.53
C ARG A 248 9.13 10.33 -18.40
N LEU A 249 7.93 10.75 -18.03
CA LEU A 249 7.12 10.10 -17.02
C LEU A 249 6.85 8.65 -17.41
N LEU A 250 6.47 8.42 -18.68
CA LEU A 250 6.28 7.07 -19.21
C LEU A 250 7.58 6.23 -19.17
N ALA A 251 8.72 6.81 -19.57
CA ALA A 251 10.01 6.11 -19.50
C ALA A 251 10.40 5.77 -18.05
N GLY A 252 10.20 6.69 -17.10
CA GLY A 252 10.42 6.44 -15.68
C GLY A 252 9.53 5.30 -15.15
N PHE A 253 8.26 5.29 -15.52
CA PHE A 253 7.32 4.23 -15.16
C PHE A 253 7.75 2.87 -15.73
N VAL A 254 8.17 2.82 -16.99
CA VAL A 254 8.67 1.60 -17.61
C VAL A 254 9.92 1.08 -16.88
N LEU A 255 10.86 1.94 -16.50
CA LEU A 255 12.05 1.52 -15.75
C LEU A 255 11.69 0.99 -14.36
N ILE A 256 10.80 1.67 -13.62
CA ILE A 256 10.33 1.21 -12.31
C ILE A 256 9.63 -0.15 -12.46
N PHE A 257 8.77 -0.32 -13.47
CA PHE A 257 8.08 -1.58 -13.70
C PHE A 257 9.05 -2.71 -14.07
N LEU A 258 10.03 -2.45 -14.94
CA LEU A 258 11.08 -3.42 -15.27
C LEU A 258 11.93 -3.77 -14.05
N SER A 259 12.19 -2.81 -13.15
CA SER A 259 12.93 -3.07 -11.92
C SER A 259 12.17 -4.01 -10.99
N ILE A 260 10.84 -3.85 -10.88
CA ILE A 260 9.98 -4.74 -10.11
C ILE A 260 10.04 -6.17 -10.69
N ILE A 261 9.87 -6.31 -12.01
CA ILE A 261 9.98 -7.61 -12.68
C ILE A 261 11.36 -8.24 -12.45
N LEU A 262 12.44 -7.47 -12.57
CA LEU A 262 13.80 -7.96 -12.34
C LEU A 262 14.00 -8.46 -10.90
N SER A 263 13.54 -7.71 -9.91
CA SER A 263 13.65 -8.07 -8.50
C SER A 263 12.98 -9.41 -8.19
N GLU A 264 11.80 -9.63 -8.77
CA GLU A 264 10.93 -10.73 -8.37
C GLU A 264 11.11 -11.99 -9.23
N THR A 265 11.32 -11.83 -10.53
CA THR A 265 11.39 -12.97 -11.45
C THR A 265 12.82 -13.43 -11.74
N HIS A 266 13.83 -12.60 -11.45
CA HIS A 266 15.23 -12.84 -11.81
C HIS A 266 15.43 -13.19 -13.30
N PHE A 267 14.42 -12.89 -14.14
CA PHE A 267 14.31 -13.34 -15.53
C PHE A 267 14.43 -14.86 -15.72
N ASP A 268 14.06 -15.67 -14.72
CA ASP A 268 14.16 -17.14 -14.81
C ASP A 268 13.27 -17.72 -15.92
N PHE A 269 12.24 -17.00 -16.32
CA PHE A 269 11.42 -17.38 -17.49
C PHE A 269 12.21 -17.34 -18.82
N LEU A 270 13.27 -16.53 -18.91
CA LEU A 270 14.18 -16.50 -20.07
C LEU A 270 15.25 -17.60 -20.02
N ARG A 271 15.47 -18.21 -18.85
CA ARG A 271 16.49 -19.24 -18.62
C ARG A 271 15.96 -20.67 -18.68
N ARG A 272 14.66 -20.88 -18.83
CA ARG A 272 14.10 -22.23 -18.95
C ARG A 272 14.72 -22.92 -20.17
N LYS A 273 15.72 -23.77 -19.94
CA LYS A 273 16.12 -24.79 -20.92
C LYS A 273 14.89 -25.68 -21.20
N PRO A 274 14.64 -26.04 -22.46
CA PRO A 274 13.61 -27.00 -22.78
C PRO A 274 13.84 -28.27 -21.96
N ARG A 275 12.81 -28.77 -21.28
CA ARG A 275 12.88 -30.07 -20.63
C ARG A 275 13.24 -31.11 -21.70
N PRO A 276 14.22 -32.00 -21.48
CA PRO A 276 14.39 -33.14 -22.35
C PRO A 276 13.08 -33.90 -22.39
N GLN A 277 12.54 -34.08 -23.58
CA GLN A 277 11.44 -35.01 -23.79
C GLN A 277 12.00 -36.40 -23.50
N LEU A 278 11.51 -37.08 -22.45
CA LEU A 278 11.65 -38.50 -22.20
C LEU A 278 10.67 -39.26 -23.07
#